data_a28c2ce5d4b34e63f87a657a25aee4dd
#
_entry.id   a28c2ce5d4b34e63f87a657a25aee4dd
#
_cell.length_a   1.000
_cell.length_b   1.000
_cell.length_c   1.000
_cell.angle_alpha   90.00
_cell.angle_beta   90.00
_cell.angle_gamma   90.00
#
_symmetry.space_group_name_H-M   'P 1'
#
loop_
_entity.id
_entity.type
_entity.pdbx_description
1 polymer ?
#
loop_
_entity_poly.entity_id
_entity_poly.type
_entity_poly.pdbx_seq_one_letter_code
_entity_poly.pdbx_strand_id
1 'polypeptide(L)'
;MENMVRVFLFGKKYEVPSNLTIMKAMEYAGYQLIRGCGCRNGFCGACATIYRVAGDRELKVCLACQTQVEDNMYVATLPFFPLIKQVYDIEKVRPEQAVMMQLYPEIYSCIGCNACTKSCTQGLNVMQYIAYAQRGDFEKCAEESFDCVMCGVCSSRCPAGISHPQVAMLARRLNGKYLAPKSEHLENRVREIQNGDFKELLEDLMQKPLSEMQELYNHREIEQ
;
A
#
# COMPACT_ATOMS: atom_id res chain seq x y z
N MET A 1 -2.80 16.51 34.19
CA MET A 1 -1.73 15.51 33.95
C MET A 1 -2.32 14.48 33.00
N GLU A 2 -1.67 14.24 31.87
CA GLU A 2 -2.09 13.20 30.94
C GLU A 2 -1.93 11.84 31.63
N ASN A 3 -2.94 11.00 31.50
CA ASN A 3 -2.90 9.66 32.07
C ASN A 3 -1.96 8.79 31.22
N MET A 4 -0.85 8.31 31.82
CA MET A 4 0.14 7.47 31.13
C MET A 4 -0.20 6.00 31.31
N VAL A 5 -0.06 5.23 30.24
CA VAL A 5 -0.26 3.77 30.21
C VAL A 5 0.99 3.05 29.75
N ARG A 6 1.17 1.84 30.24
CA ARG A 6 2.27 0.96 29.82
C ARG A 6 1.85 0.16 28.60
N VAL A 7 2.68 0.20 27.58
CA VAL A 7 2.50 -0.60 26.37
C VAL A 7 3.78 -1.35 26.02
N PHE A 8 3.63 -2.49 25.39
CA PHE A 8 4.75 -3.29 24.92
C PHE A 8 4.71 -3.30 23.38
N LEU A 9 5.58 -2.49 22.77
CA LEU A 9 5.69 -2.38 21.33
C LEU A 9 6.85 -3.27 20.86
N PHE A 10 6.57 -4.30 20.09
CA PHE A 10 7.58 -5.24 19.57
C PHE A 10 8.47 -5.84 20.66
N GLY A 11 7.89 -6.15 21.81
CA GLY A 11 8.57 -6.73 22.95
C GLY A 11 9.30 -5.74 23.86
N LYS A 12 9.33 -4.44 23.53
CA LYS A 12 9.91 -3.38 24.37
C LYS A 12 8.82 -2.62 25.11
N LYS A 13 9.07 -2.33 26.39
CA LYS A 13 8.16 -1.57 27.26
C LYS A 13 8.31 -0.07 27.02
N TYR A 14 7.19 0.63 26.91
CA TYR A 14 7.09 2.08 26.83
C TYR A 14 5.98 2.60 27.75
N GLU A 15 6.09 3.85 28.16
CA GLU A 15 5.04 4.62 28.81
C GLU A 15 4.56 5.70 27.85
N VAL A 16 3.28 5.72 27.54
CA VAL A 16 2.69 6.60 26.53
C VAL A 16 1.38 7.20 27.04
N PRO A 17 0.95 8.37 26.56
CA PRO A 17 -0.35 8.93 26.87
C PRO A 17 -1.49 7.99 26.45
N SER A 18 -2.47 7.79 27.34
CA SER A 18 -3.60 6.85 27.10
C SER A 18 -4.57 7.27 25.99
N ASN A 19 -4.54 8.56 25.60
CA ASN A 19 -5.36 9.10 24.53
C ASN A 19 -4.81 8.84 23.13
N LEU A 20 -3.62 8.23 23.02
CA LEU A 20 -3.00 7.93 21.73
C LEU A 20 -3.60 6.67 21.11
N THR A 21 -3.63 6.64 19.78
CA THR A 21 -3.82 5.39 19.03
C THR A 21 -2.52 4.58 19.03
N ILE A 22 -2.60 3.28 18.77
CA ILE A 22 -1.42 2.41 18.66
C ILE A 22 -0.38 3.01 17.71
N MET A 23 -0.80 3.52 16.56
CA MET A 23 0.10 4.15 15.59
C MET A 23 0.79 5.39 16.15
N LYS A 24 0.05 6.28 16.81
CA LYS A 24 0.61 7.47 17.45
C LYS A 24 1.49 7.12 18.64
N ALA A 25 1.16 6.07 19.38
CA ALA A 25 1.99 5.57 20.47
C ALA A 25 3.34 5.02 19.97
N MET A 26 3.35 4.34 18.81
CA MET A 26 4.60 3.94 18.15
C MET A 26 5.44 5.16 17.76
N GLU A 27 4.84 6.18 17.14
CA GLU A 27 5.55 7.43 16.80
C GLU A 27 6.06 8.16 18.04
N TYR A 28 5.26 8.24 19.11
CA TYR A 28 5.65 8.80 20.39
C TYR A 28 6.86 8.07 21.02
N ALA A 29 6.90 6.74 20.87
CA ALA A 29 8.01 5.90 21.29
C ALA A 29 9.27 5.99 20.38
N GLY A 30 9.24 6.82 19.34
CA GLY A 30 10.36 7.09 18.43
C GLY A 30 10.42 6.19 17.19
N TYR A 31 9.40 5.38 16.92
CA TYR A 31 9.37 4.59 15.69
C TYR A 31 9.03 5.47 14.49
N GLN A 32 9.82 5.34 13.43
CA GLN A 32 9.53 5.95 12.14
C GLN A 32 8.69 4.98 11.29
N LEU A 33 7.43 5.34 11.04
CA LEU A 33 6.52 4.50 10.26
C LEU A 33 6.70 4.78 8.76
N ILE A 34 7.73 4.20 8.17
CA ILE A 34 7.99 4.27 6.72
C ILE A 34 7.09 3.31 5.94
N ARG A 35 6.65 2.21 6.60
CA ARG A 35 5.76 1.18 6.05
C ARG A 35 4.67 0.85 7.08
N GLY A 36 3.60 0.23 6.64
CA GLY A 36 2.47 -0.11 7.51
C GLY A 36 1.66 1.12 7.94
N CYS A 37 1.77 2.23 7.22
CA CYS A 37 0.93 3.40 7.38
C CYS A 37 0.59 3.98 6.00
N GLY A 38 -0.67 4.32 5.82
CA GLY A 38 -1.18 4.94 4.59
C GLY A 38 -2.05 6.14 4.96
N CYS A 39 -3.36 6.03 4.83
CA CYS A 39 -4.32 7.10 5.07
C CYS A 39 -4.35 7.62 6.51
N ARG A 40 -3.89 6.85 7.50
CA ARG A 40 -3.92 7.15 8.95
C ARG A 40 -5.32 7.40 9.52
N ASN A 41 -6.35 7.10 8.76
CA ASN A 41 -7.74 7.41 9.09
C ASN A 41 -8.70 6.22 8.89
N GLY A 42 -8.21 4.99 9.07
CA GLY A 42 -9.03 3.77 9.10
C GLY A 42 -9.50 3.24 7.74
N PHE A 43 -9.15 3.90 6.65
CA PHE A 43 -9.65 3.55 5.32
C PHE A 43 -8.81 2.48 4.60
N CYS A 44 -7.47 2.66 4.53
CA CYS A 44 -6.63 1.84 3.65
C CYS A 44 -6.26 0.46 4.21
N GLY A 45 -6.39 0.22 5.51
CA GLY A 45 -6.02 -1.06 6.16
C GLY A 45 -4.51 -1.32 6.27
N ALA A 46 -3.64 -0.45 5.75
CA ALA A 46 -2.19 -0.66 5.74
C ALA A 46 -1.57 -0.77 7.14
N CYS A 47 -2.24 -0.23 8.16
CA CYS A 47 -1.81 -0.27 9.56
C CYS A 47 -2.42 -1.44 10.35
N ALA A 48 -2.90 -2.49 9.67
CA ALA A 48 -3.38 -3.69 10.34
C ALA A 48 -2.31 -4.25 11.29
N THR A 49 -2.73 -4.49 12.53
CA THR A 49 -1.83 -4.84 13.63
C THR A 49 -2.50 -5.87 14.53
N ILE A 50 -1.70 -6.60 15.29
CA ILE A 50 -2.19 -7.56 16.27
C ILE A 50 -1.87 -7.02 17.66
N TYR A 51 -2.83 -7.14 18.57
CA TYR A 51 -2.58 -6.84 19.95
C TYR A 51 -3.31 -7.81 20.90
N ARG A 52 -2.88 -7.80 22.14
CA ARG A 52 -3.58 -8.37 23.29
C ARG A 52 -3.35 -7.50 24.52
N VAL A 53 -4.25 -7.53 25.48
CA VAL A 53 -4.06 -6.90 26.78
C VAL A 53 -3.65 -7.98 27.81
N ALA A 54 -2.85 -7.61 28.79
CA ALA A 54 -2.42 -8.55 29.84
C ALA A 54 -3.66 -9.12 30.55
N GLY A 55 -3.66 -10.46 30.76
CA GLY A 55 -4.81 -11.18 31.34
C GLY A 55 -5.80 -11.70 30.29
N ASP A 56 -5.84 -11.10 29.10
CA ASP A 56 -6.61 -11.61 27.96
C ASP A 56 -5.78 -12.63 27.17
N ARG A 57 -6.38 -13.76 26.77
CA ARG A 57 -5.73 -14.78 25.93
C ARG A 57 -6.04 -14.59 24.45
N GLU A 58 -6.99 -13.73 24.12
CA GLU A 58 -7.40 -13.47 22.74
C GLU A 58 -6.42 -12.54 22.05
N LEU A 59 -6.00 -12.93 20.83
CA LEU A 59 -5.27 -12.06 19.91
C LEU A 59 -6.27 -11.32 19.04
N LYS A 60 -6.28 -9.99 19.16
CA LYS A 60 -7.17 -9.10 18.40
C LYS A 60 -6.44 -8.49 17.23
N VAL A 61 -7.10 -8.46 16.08
CA VAL A 61 -6.61 -7.73 14.89
C VAL A 61 -7.31 -6.38 14.85
N CYS A 62 -6.55 -5.33 14.62
CA CYS A 62 -7.09 -3.97 14.58
C CYS A 62 -6.35 -3.09 13.56
N LEU A 63 -6.88 -1.89 13.35
CA LEU A 63 -6.20 -0.82 12.63
C LEU A 63 -5.48 0.08 13.64
N ALA A 64 -4.15 0.07 13.61
CA ALA A 64 -3.34 0.82 14.57
C ALA A 64 -3.61 2.34 14.58
N CYS A 65 -4.12 2.90 13.48
CA CYS A 65 -4.49 4.31 13.40
C CYS A 65 -5.85 4.64 14.04
N GLN A 66 -6.65 3.64 14.41
CA GLN A 66 -7.99 3.81 14.98
C GLN A 66 -8.09 3.29 16.42
N THR A 67 -7.28 2.29 16.78
CA THR A 67 -7.36 1.64 18.08
C THR A 67 -6.52 2.39 19.10
N GLN A 68 -7.13 2.82 20.19
CA GLN A 68 -6.44 3.46 21.31
C GLN A 68 -5.62 2.43 22.10
N VAL A 69 -4.55 2.92 22.73
CA VAL A 69 -3.73 2.10 23.63
C VAL A 69 -4.41 1.91 24.97
N GLU A 70 -4.23 0.72 25.54
CA GLU A 70 -4.70 0.35 26.88
C GLU A 70 -3.51 -0.03 27.77
N ASP A 71 -3.66 0.08 29.11
CA ASP A 71 -2.57 -0.32 30.00
C ASP A 71 -2.25 -1.81 29.86
N ASN A 72 -0.97 -2.12 29.86
CA ASN A 72 -0.43 -3.45 29.62
C ASN A 72 -0.84 -4.09 28.27
N MET A 73 -1.05 -3.27 27.25
CA MET A 73 -1.28 -3.74 25.88
C MET A 73 0.06 -4.21 25.24
N TYR A 74 0.03 -5.40 24.67
CA TYR A 74 1.13 -5.98 23.87
C TYR A 74 0.78 -5.86 22.41
N VAL A 75 1.63 -5.17 21.64
CA VAL A 75 1.39 -4.87 20.23
C VAL A 75 2.49 -5.52 19.39
N ALA A 76 2.06 -6.20 18.31
CA ALA A 76 2.95 -6.69 17.27
C ALA A 76 2.34 -6.38 15.90
N THR A 77 3.16 -5.91 14.97
CA THR A 77 2.70 -5.82 13.57
C THR A 77 2.42 -7.20 13.05
N LEU A 78 1.44 -7.31 12.15
CA LEU A 78 1.33 -8.49 11.31
C LEU A 78 2.67 -8.68 10.61
N PRO A 79 3.30 -9.85 10.72
CA PRO A 79 4.57 -10.05 10.06
C PRO A 79 4.37 -9.90 8.56
N PHE A 80 4.90 -8.81 7.99
CA PHE A 80 5.05 -8.63 6.55
C PHE A 80 6.20 -9.49 6.01
N PHE A 81 6.50 -10.60 6.64
CA PHE A 81 7.68 -11.39 6.39
C PHE A 81 7.39 -12.80 5.98
N PRO A 82 8.21 -13.19 5.06
CA PRO A 82 8.90 -12.36 4.08
C PRO A 82 8.03 -12.21 2.83
N LEU A 83 7.54 -11.02 2.56
CA LEU A 83 7.07 -10.73 1.22
C LEU A 83 8.28 -10.83 0.29
N ILE A 84 8.41 -11.93 -0.41
CA ILE A 84 9.46 -12.12 -1.41
C ILE A 84 9.23 -11.06 -2.47
N LYS A 85 10.07 -10.04 -2.45
CA LYS A 85 10.10 -9.01 -3.49
C LYS A 85 11.22 -9.34 -4.45
N GLN A 86 10.86 -9.88 -5.59
CA GLN A 86 11.82 -10.15 -6.65
C GLN A 86 12.33 -8.85 -7.27
N VAL A 87 13.61 -8.85 -7.63
CA VAL A 87 14.25 -7.78 -8.39
C VAL A 87 14.22 -8.16 -9.86
N TYR A 88 13.65 -7.31 -10.67
CA TYR A 88 13.56 -7.50 -12.12
C TYR A 88 13.70 -6.17 -12.86
N ASP A 89 14.17 -6.24 -14.08
CA ASP A 89 14.22 -5.11 -15.00
C ASP A 89 12.97 -5.17 -15.88
N ILE A 90 12.09 -4.18 -15.75
CA ILE A 90 10.82 -4.13 -16.48
C ILE A 90 11.02 -4.08 -18.00
N GLU A 91 12.19 -3.59 -18.49
CA GLU A 91 12.51 -3.55 -19.91
C GLU A 91 12.80 -4.93 -20.50
N LYS A 92 13.25 -5.87 -19.66
CA LYS A 92 13.65 -7.23 -20.06
C LYS A 92 12.57 -8.27 -19.85
N VAL A 93 11.57 -7.93 -19.03
CA VAL A 93 10.48 -8.83 -18.68
C VAL A 93 9.28 -8.58 -19.58
N ARG A 94 8.61 -9.64 -20.05
CA ARG A 94 7.41 -9.56 -20.89
C ARG A 94 6.22 -10.20 -20.17
N PRO A 95 4.95 -9.80 -20.51
CA PRO A 95 3.75 -10.34 -19.88
C PRO A 95 3.45 -11.77 -20.37
N GLU A 96 4.30 -12.71 -19.99
CA GLU A 96 4.20 -14.14 -20.32
C GLU A 96 4.03 -14.96 -19.03
N GLN A 97 3.26 -16.05 -19.11
CA GLN A 97 3.05 -16.95 -17.97
C GLN A 97 4.38 -17.42 -17.34
N ALA A 98 5.40 -17.69 -18.18
CA ALA A 98 6.72 -18.12 -17.74
C ALA A 98 7.38 -17.14 -16.75
N VAL A 99 7.09 -15.85 -16.86
CA VAL A 99 7.61 -14.81 -15.98
C VAL A 99 7.05 -14.94 -14.56
N MET A 100 5.76 -15.27 -14.42
CA MET A 100 5.19 -15.55 -13.10
C MET A 100 5.81 -16.79 -12.48
N MET A 101 6.05 -17.85 -13.26
CA MET A 101 6.72 -19.06 -12.78
C MET A 101 8.16 -18.80 -12.37
N GLN A 102 8.87 -17.93 -13.07
CA GLN A 102 10.27 -17.60 -12.79
C GLN A 102 10.41 -16.71 -11.55
N LEU A 103 9.59 -15.67 -11.43
CA LEU A 103 9.73 -14.65 -10.39
C LEU A 103 8.97 -14.99 -9.10
N TYR A 104 7.81 -15.63 -9.22
CA TYR A 104 6.93 -15.96 -8.09
C TYR A 104 6.39 -17.40 -8.18
N PRO A 105 7.25 -18.41 -8.19
CA PRO A 105 6.84 -19.82 -8.34
C PRO A 105 5.90 -20.29 -7.23
N GLU A 106 5.93 -19.67 -6.06
CA GLU A 106 5.06 -20.00 -4.93
C GLU A 106 3.56 -19.85 -5.23
N ILE A 107 3.16 -19.06 -6.25
CA ILE A 107 1.74 -18.97 -6.63
C ILE A 107 1.15 -20.31 -7.06
N TYR A 108 1.98 -21.19 -7.62
CA TYR A 108 1.55 -22.52 -8.07
C TYR A 108 1.38 -23.52 -6.92
N SER A 109 1.79 -23.16 -5.70
CA SER A 109 1.53 -23.91 -4.47
C SER A 109 0.20 -23.52 -3.79
N CYS A 110 -0.62 -22.69 -4.44
CA CYS A 110 -1.91 -22.27 -3.91
C CYS A 110 -2.86 -23.46 -3.76
N ILE A 111 -3.35 -23.68 -2.53
CA ILE A 111 -4.30 -24.75 -2.19
C ILE A 111 -5.78 -24.33 -2.28
N GLY A 112 -6.09 -23.14 -2.73
CA GLY A 112 -7.46 -22.64 -2.88
C GLY A 112 -8.21 -22.38 -1.56
N CYS A 113 -7.54 -22.19 -0.44
CA CYS A 113 -8.17 -22.06 0.89
C CYS A 113 -8.96 -20.75 1.09
N ASN A 114 -8.80 -19.78 0.21
CA ASN A 114 -9.47 -18.47 0.22
C ASN A 114 -9.20 -17.59 1.47
N ALA A 115 -8.21 -17.93 2.30
CA ALA A 115 -7.85 -17.14 3.47
C ALA A 115 -7.41 -15.72 3.09
N CYS A 116 -6.71 -15.57 1.96
CA CYS A 116 -6.24 -14.29 1.44
C CYS A 116 -7.37 -13.32 1.08
N THR A 117 -8.41 -13.79 0.37
CA THR A 117 -9.59 -12.98 0.03
C THR A 117 -10.37 -12.58 1.29
N LYS A 118 -10.60 -13.53 2.19
CA LYS A 118 -11.34 -13.28 3.44
C LYS A 118 -10.63 -12.27 4.36
N SER A 119 -9.32 -12.16 4.27
CA SER A 119 -8.52 -11.25 5.09
C SER A 119 -8.19 -9.91 4.41
N CYS A 120 -8.62 -9.71 3.17
CA CYS A 120 -8.31 -8.49 2.44
C CYS A 120 -9.03 -7.27 3.04
N THR A 121 -8.26 -6.24 3.43
CA THR A 121 -8.77 -5.01 4.03
C THR A 121 -9.50 -4.11 3.03
N GLN A 122 -9.28 -4.34 1.72
CA GLN A 122 -9.92 -3.60 0.63
C GLN A 122 -11.04 -4.41 -0.04
N GLY A 123 -11.39 -5.59 0.49
CA GLY A 123 -12.45 -6.42 -0.08
C GLY A 123 -12.12 -7.05 -1.43
N LEU A 124 -10.85 -7.08 -1.83
CA LEU A 124 -10.44 -7.63 -3.14
C LEU A 124 -10.55 -9.16 -3.16
N ASN A 125 -10.86 -9.70 -4.33
CA ASN A 125 -10.86 -11.14 -4.56
C ASN A 125 -9.42 -11.65 -4.83
N VAL A 126 -8.63 -11.69 -3.74
CA VAL A 126 -7.19 -11.97 -3.80
C VAL A 126 -6.89 -13.33 -4.43
N MET A 127 -7.66 -14.36 -4.07
CA MET A 127 -7.48 -15.69 -4.65
C MET A 127 -7.70 -15.68 -6.16
N GLN A 128 -8.67 -14.89 -6.64
CA GLN A 128 -8.99 -14.79 -8.05
C GLN A 128 -7.86 -14.14 -8.85
N TYR A 129 -7.28 -13.03 -8.36
CA TYR A 129 -6.17 -12.43 -9.09
C TYR A 129 -4.90 -13.29 -9.09
N ILE A 130 -4.68 -14.12 -8.05
CA ILE A 130 -3.62 -15.13 -8.10
C ILE A 130 -3.90 -16.20 -9.14
N ALA A 131 -5.15 -16.64 -9.27
CA ALA A 131 -5.54 -17.58 -10.32
C ALA A 131 -5.36 -17.01 -11.74
N TYR A 132 -5.58 -15.70 -11.92
CA TYR A 132 -5.25 -15.03 -13.19
C TYR A 132 -3.73 -14.99 -13.42
N ALA A 133 -2.95 -14.64 -12.39
CA ALA A 133 -1.49 -14.65 -12.48
C ALA A 133 -0.92 -16.03 -12.84
N GLN A 134 -1.45 -17.11 -12.26
CA GLN A 134 -1.07 -18.50 -12.60
C GLN A 134 -1.29 -18.83 -14.08
N ARG A 135 -2.31 -18.27 -14.69
CA ARG A 135 -2.66 -18.49 -16.11
C ARG A 135 -1.96 -17.53 -17.06
N GLY A 136 -1.21 -16.54 -16.53
CA GLY A 136 -0.59 -15.51 -17.34
C GLY A 136 -1.57 -14.44 -17.85
N ASP A 137 -2.76 -14.35 -17.27
CA ASP A 137 -3.75 -13.32 -17.60
C ASP A 137 -3.42 -12.04 -16.80
N PHE A 138 -2.47 -11.28 -17.32
CA PHE A 138 -1.96 -10.09 -16.64
C PHE A 138 -2.97 -8.96 -16.60
N GLU A 139 -3.82 -8.86 -17.62
CA GLU A 139 -4.84 -7.82 -17.72
C GLU A 139 -5.87 -7.98 -16.59
N LYS A 140 -6.50 -9.16 -16.50
CA LYS A 140 -7.47 -9.43 -15.45
C LYS A 140 -6.85 -9.47 -14.05
N CYS A 141 -5.59 -9.92 -13.94
CA CYS A 141 -4.87 -9.86 -12.68
C CYS A 141 -4.63 -8.41 -12.23
N ALA A 142 -4.29 -7.53 -13.17
CA ALA A 142 -4.07 -6.10 -12.91
C ALA A 142 -5.37 -5.40 -12.51
N GLU A 143 -6.45 -5.67 -13.22
CA GLU A 143 -7.79 -5.12 -12.97
C GLU A 143 -8.30 -5.53 -11.58
N GLU A 144 -8.36 -6.84 -11.29
CA GLU A 144 -8.86 -7.38 -10.02
C GLU A 144 -8.04 -6.94 -8.81
N SER A 145 -6.76 -6.62 -9.01
CA SER A 145 -5.85 -6.19 -7.94
C SER A 145 -5.60 -4.68 -7.91
N PHE A 146 -6.30 -3.87 -8.72
CA PHE A 146 -5.98 -2.45 -8.90
C PHE A 146 -5.96 -1.67 -7.59
N ASP A 147 -6.97 -1.85 -6.74
CA ASP A 147 -7.12 -1.15 -5.47
C ASP A 147 -6.28 -1.73 -4.32
N CYS A 148 -5.32 -2.62 -4.65
CA CYS A 148 -4.46 -3.22 -3.63
C CYS A 148 -3.50 -2.18 -3.04
N VAL A 149 -3.67 -1.88 -1.76
CA VAL A 149 -2.83 -0.96 -0.96
C VAL A 149 -1.56 -1.62 -0.42
N MET A 150 -1.25 -2.84 -0.82
CA MET A 150 -0.05 -3.61 -0.44
C MET A 150 0.15 -3.80 1.08
N CYS A 151 -0.93 -3.88 1.84
CA CYS A 151 -0.87 -4.05 3.30
C CYS A 151 -0.24 -5.38 3.77
N GLY A 152 -0.21 -6.42 2.92
CA GLY A 152 0.44 -7.71 3.21
C GLY A 152 -0.37 -8.69 4.05
N VAL A 153 -1.56 -8.33 4.52
CA VAL A 153 -2.40 -9.20 5.38
C VAL A 153 -2.71 -10.54 4.70
N CYS A 154 -3.02 -10.52 3.41
CA CYS A 154 -3.27 -11.74 2.64
C CYS A 154 -2.06 -12.69 2.63
N SER A 155 -0.85 -12.15 2.50
CA SER A 155 0.39 -12.95 2.51
C SER A 155 0.68 -13.54 3.89
N SER A 156 0.45 -12.78 4.96
CA SER A 156 0.64 -13.27 6.34
C SER A 156 -0.32 -14.41 6.71
N ARG A 157 -1.44 -14.55 6.01
CA ARG A 157 -2.44 -15.59 6.21
C ARG A 157 -2.31 -16.77 5.25
N CYS A 158 -1.35 -16.70 4.32
CA CYS A 158 -1.20 -17.71 3.29
C CYS A 158 -0.34 -18.88 3.77
N PRO A 159 -0.88 -20.12 3.85
CA PRO A 159 -0.09 -21.29 4.22
C PRO A 159 0.98 -21.68 3.18
N ALA A 160 0.79 -21.24 1.93
CA ALA A 160 1.75 -21.47 0.83
C ALA A 160 2.82 -20.37 0.72
N GLY A 161 2.81 -19.35 1.61
CA GLY A 161 3.82 -18.29 1.62
C GLY A 161 3.78 -17.35 0.41
N ILE A 162 2.64 -17.25 -0.28
CA ILE A 162 2.51 -16.45 -1.50
C ILE A 162 2.62 -14.95 -1.18
N SER A 163 3.44 -14.26 -1.95
CA SER A 163 3.63 -12.80 -1.88
C SER A 163 2.58 -12.05 -2.73
N HIS A 164 1.28 -12.24 -2.42
CA HIS A 164 0.16 -11.72 -3.22
C HIS A 164 0.30 -10.26 -3.67
N PRO A 165 0.66 -9.27 -2.80
CA PRO A 165 0.77 -7.89 -3.24
C PRO A 165 1.89 -7.66 -4.26
N GLN A 166 2.98 -8.44 -4.18
CA GLN A 166 4.10 -8.31 -5.11
C GLN A 166 3.77 -8.93 -6.48
N VAL A 167 3.06 -10.05 -6.48
CA VAL A 167 2.50 -10.66 -7.71
C VAL A 167 1.57 -9.68 -8.40
N ALA A 168 0.63 -9.09 -7.66
CA ALA A 168 -0.28 -8.06 -8.16
C ALA A 168 0.47 -6.84 -8.74
N MET A 169 1.51 -6.37 -8.05
CA MET A 169 2.32 -5.25 -8.51
C MET A 169 3.06 -5.57 -9.82
N LEU A 170 3.61 -6.77 -9.96
CA LEU A 170 4.24 -7.22 -11.19
C LEU A 170 3.23 -7.23 -12.34
N ALA A 171 2.05 -7.83 -12.12
CA ALA A 171 1.00 -7.88 -13.14
C ALA A 171 0.55 -6.48 -13.58
N ARG A 172 0.28 -5.58 -12.64
CA ARG A 172 -0.11 -4.19 -12.95
C ARG A 172 0.96 -3.44 -13.74
N ARG A 173 2.23 -3.61 -13.39
CA ARG A 173 3.34 -2.98 -14.10
C ARG A 173 3.50 -3.51 -15.52
N LEU A 174 3.41 -4.82 -15.71
CA LEU A 174 3.50 -5.43 -17.03
C LEU A 174 2.29 -5.09 -17.90
N ASN A 175 1.09 -5.12 -17.32
CA ASN A 175 -0.13 -4.68 -18.00
C ASN A 175 0.00 -3.22 -18.45
N GLY A 176 0.30 -2.30 -17.55
CA GLY A 176 0.39 -0.88 -17.87
C GLY A 176 1.47 -0.54 -18.88
N LYS A 177 2.57 -1.30 -18.92
CA LYS A 177 3.66 -1.05 -19.87
C LYS A 177 3.43 -1.64 -21.26
N TYR A 178 2.84 -2.85 -21.33
CA TYR A 178 2.86 -3.63 -22.57
C TYR A 178 1.49 -3.96 -23.14
N LEU A 179 0.42 -4.00 -22.33
CA LEU A 179 -0.90 -4.48 -22.73
C LEU A 179 -1.95 -3.36 -22.74
N ALA A 180 -1.96 -2.53 -21.71
CA ALA A 180 -2.92 -1.44 -21.59
C ALA A 180 -2.78 -0.44 -22.75
N PRO A 181 -3.89 0.08 -23.31
CA PRO A 181 -3.85 1.12 -24.30
C PRO A 181 -3.18 2.39 -23.72
N LYS A 182 -2.40 3.06 -24.54
CA LYS A 182 -1.82 4.34 -24.16
C LYS A 182 -2.91 5.41 -24.12
N SER A 183 -2.79 6.31 -23.16
CA SER A 183 -3.70 7.44 -23.03
C SER A 183 -3.36 8.49 -24.10
N GLU A 184 -4.27 8.72 -25.04
CA GLU A 184 -4.13 9.76 -26.06
C GLU A 184 -3.94 11.16 -25.43
N HIS A 185 -4.67 11.43 -24.36
CA HIS A 185 -4.54 12.67 -23.62
C HIS A 185 -3.12 12.88 -23.04
N LEU A 186 -2.54 11.82 -22.49
CA LEU A 186 -1.16 11.87 -21.97
C LEU A 186 -0.15 12.07 -23.12
N GLU A 187 -0.31 11.35 -24.23
CA GLU A 187 0.57 11.49 -25.39
C GLU A 187 0.51 12.91 -25.99
N ASN A 188 -0.68 13.49 -26.07
CA ASN A 188 -0.87 14.87 -26.51
C ASN A 188 -0.19 15.85 -25.56
N ARG A 189 -0.36 15.71 -24.25
CA ARG A 189 0.29 16.55 -23.24
C ARG A 189 1.83 16.45 -23.30
N VAL A 190 2.36 15.25 -23.45
CA VAL A 190 3.81 15.05 -23.62
C VAL A 190 4.31 15.75 -24.89
N ARG A 191 3.57 15.67 -26.00
CA ARG A 191 3.91 16.34 -27.25
C ARG A 191 3.89 17.87 -27.10
N GLU A 192 2.88 18.43 -26.46
CA GLU A 192 2.80 19.87 -26.16
C GLU A 192 4.02 20.34 -25.34
N ILE A 193 4.39 19.59 -24.30
CA ILE A 193 5.59 19.87 -23.49
C ILE A 193 6.88 19.81 -24.33
N GLN A 194 7.02 18.79 -25.15
CA GLN A 194 8.21 18.63 -26.03
C GLN A 194 8.29 19.74 -27.08
N ASN A 195 7.17 20.21 -27.60
CA ASN A 195 7.12 21.33 -28.54
C ASN A 195 7.40 22.69 -27.87
N GLY A 196 7.35 22.72 -26.54
CA GLY A 196 7.58 23.96 -25.79
C GLY A 196 6.35 24.86 -25.68
N ASP A 197 5.13 24.34 -25.90
CA ASP A 197 3.88 25.12 -25.94
C ASP A 197 3.60 25.87 -24.63
N PHE A 198 4.21 25.43 -23.52
CA PHE A 198 4.08 26.08 -22.21
C PHE A 198 5.28 26.96 -21.83
N LYS A 199 6.31 27.05 -22.68
CA LYS A 199 7.58 27.67 -22.30
C LYS A 199 7.41 29.16 -21.99
N GLU A 200 6.75 29.90 -22.88
CA GLU A 200 6.52 31.34 -22.71
C GLU A 200 5.69 31.63 -21.46
N LEU A 201 4.63 30.84 -21.21
CA LEU A 201 3.79 30.99 -20.03
C LEU A 201 4.54 30.72 -18.72
N LEU A 202 5.43 29.72 -18.73
CA LEU A 202 6.25 29.39 -17.57
C LEU A 202 7.33 30.46 -17.33
N GLU A 203 7.96 31.00 -18.36
CA GLU A 203 8.94 32.08 -18.26
C GLU A 203 8.29 33.37 -17.74
N ASP A 204 7.10 33.72 -18.23
CA ASP A 204 6.32 34.85 -17.72
C ASP A 204 5.96 34.67 -16.25
N LEU A 205 5.45 33.48 -15.88
CA LEU A 205 5.09 33.18 -14.49
C LEU A 205 6.31 33.26 -13.55
N MET A 206 7.47 32.77 -13.98
CA MET A 206 8.69 32.78 -13.17
C MET A 206 9.27 34.20 -12.97
N GLN A 207 8.89 35.17 -13.79
CA GLN A 207 9.31 36.57 -13.66
C GLN A 207 8.37 37.40 -12.79
N LYS A 208 7.16 36.89 -12.48
CA LYS A 208 6.19 37.61 -11.68
C LYS A 208 6.59 37.69 -10.20
N PRO A 209 6.30 38.83 -9.53
CA PRO A 209 6.48 38.98 -8.11
C PRO A 209 5.52 38.05 -7.34
N LEU A 210 5.93 37.64 -6.12
CA LEU A 210 5.17 36.69 -5.29
C LEU A 210 3.72 37.14 -5.04
N SER A 211 3.47 38.45 -4.89
CA SER A 211 2.12 39.03 -4.69
C SER A 211 1.19 38.77 -5.86
N GLU A 212 1.70 38.91 -7.08
CA GLU A 212 0.93 38.67 -8.31
C GLU A 212 0.66 37.19 -8.51
N MET A 213 1.66 36.30 -8.20
CA MET A 213 1.46 34.87 -8.22
C MET A 213 0.40 34.42 -7.20
N GLN A 214 0.34 35.04 -6.02
CA GLN A 214 -0.68 34.76 -5.02
C GLN A 214 -2.08 35.18 -5.49
N GLU A 215 -2.20 36.31 -6.17
CA GLU A 215 -3.46 36.76 -6.76
C GLU A 215 -3.93 35.78 -7.85
N LEU A 216 -3.06 35.40 -8.78
CA LEU A 216 -3.37 34.42 -9.82
C LEU A 216 -3.80 33.07 -9.22
N TYR A 217 -3.11 32.62 -8.17
CA TYR A 217 -3.47 31.39 -7.48
C TYR A 217 -4.86 31.47 -6.83
N ASN A 218 -5.20 32.58 -6.20
CA ASN A 218 -6.47 32.75 -5.52
C ASN A 218 -7.67 32.89 -6.49
N HIS A 219 -7.43 33.38 -7.71
CA HIS A 219 -8.48 33.57 -8.75
C HIS A 219 -8.50 32.41 -9.78
N ARG A 220 -7.68 31.33 -9.58
CA ARG A 220 -7.71 30.22 -10.51
C ARG A 220 -9.08 29.53 -10.52
N GLU A 221 -9.48 29.06 -11.69
CA GLU A 221 -10.64 28.17 -11.80
C GLU A 221 -10.32 26.85 -11.09
N ILE A 222 -11.16 26.50 -10.13
CA ILE A 222 -11.07 25.21 -9.41
C ILE A 222 -12.18 24.34 -9.99
N GLU A 223 -11.79 23.20 -10.55
CA GLU A 223 -12.75 22.18 -10.97
C GLU A 223 -13.58 21.74 -9.75
N GLN A 224 -14.92 21.73 -9.90
CA GLN A 224 -15.86 21.32 -8.87
C GLN A 224 -16.04 19.80 -8.86
#